data_0142610815d4f7ab0eb8c706918f4bcc
#
_entry.id   0142610815d4f7ab0eb8c706918f4bcc
#
_cell.length_a   1.000
_cell.length_b   1.000
_cell.length_c   1.000
_cell.angle_alpha   90.00
_cell.angle_beta   90.00
_cell.angle_gamma   90.00
#
_symmetry.space_group_name_H-M   'P 1'
#
loop_
_entity.id
_entity.type
_entity.pdbx_description
1 polymer ?
#
loop_
_entity_poly.entity_id
_entity_poly.type
_entity_poly.pdbx_seq_one_letter_code
_entity_poly.pdbx_strand_id
1 'polypeptide(L)'
;EKNRLICHRCDSAYGIPEQCPDCGNSELGGVGYATESISKYLQDNTPIDRGEVYRFDSDTTKKKGALTELLKSINDANQGVIVGTQMLIKGHDFKKLKTVIVMNIDSGLTSINPSALEDLGQQLIQVSGRAGRLDTKAVVLVQTRYPDHPFLKKLKSGTYMPFAMDLLTERKKQSQPPYAYQALLKSSSTVIQKNINFLEAILKLSLIHISEPTRQP
;
A
#
# COMPACT_ATOMS: atom_id res chain seq x y z
N GLU A 1 12.49 -17.96 7.81
CA GLU A 1 12.44 -19.40 7.44
C GLU A 1 12.30 -19.49 5.94
N LYS A 2 13.37 -19.92 5.30
CA LYS A 2 13.68 -19.61 3.88
C LYS A 2 12.86 -20.33 2.80
N ASN A 3 11.85 -21.18 3.13
CA ASN A 3 11.17 -21.98 2.09
C ASN A 3 9.69 -22.26 2.39
N ARG A 4 8.97 -21.31 2.97
CA ARG A 4 7.54 -21.46 3.24
C ARG A 4 6.78 -20.19 2.92
N LEU A 5 5.61 -20.32 2.34
CA LEU A 5 4.61 -19.28 2.23
C LEU A 5 3.83 -19.21 3.54
N ILE A 6 3.86 -18.08 4.21
CA ILE A 6 3.10 -17.86 5.46
C ILE A 6 2.00 -16.86 5.17
N CYS A 7 0.77 -17.23 5.50
CA CYS A 7 -0.35 -16.33 5.41
C CYS A 7 -0.33 -15.37 6.61
N HIS A 8 -0.11 -14.08 6.38
CA HIS A 8 -0.09 -13.06 7.45
C HIS A 8 -1.45 -12.84 8.14
N ARG A 9 -2.52 -13.44 7.64
CA ARG A 9 -3.85 -13.32 8.22
C ARG A 9 -4.19 -14.45 9.21
N CYS A 10 -3.70 -15.65 8.96
CA CYS A 10 -4.05 -16.85 9.76
C CYS A 10 -2.84 -17.68 10.16
N ASP A 11 -1.62 -17.20 9.91
CA ASP A 11 -0.33 -17.86 10.20
C ASP A 11 -0.18 -19.27 9.59
N SER A 12 -1.08 -19.66 8.68
CA SER A 12 -0.96 -20.95 7.98
C SER A 12 0.30 -20.94 7.12
N ALA A 13 1.09 -22.00 7.21
CA ALA A 13 2.32 -22.18 6.46
C ALA A 13 2.14 -23.24 5.37
N TYR A 14 2.58 -22.91 4.15
CA TYR A 14 2.54 -23.77 2.97
C TYR A 14 3.94 -23.92 2.38
N GLY A 15 4.22 -25.05 1.73
CA GLY A 15 5.41 -25.20 0.90
C GLY A 15 5.32 -24.27 -0.31
N ILE A 16 6.47 -23.78 -0.77
CA ILE A 16 6.52 -23.09 -2.07
C ILE A 16 6.37 -24.15 -3.14
N PRO A 17 5.38 -24.06 -4.04
CA PRO A 17 5.25 -25.01 -5.14
C PRO A 17 6.46 -24.90 -6.09
N GLU A 18 6.91 -26.01 -6.62
CA GLU A 18 8.02 -26.03 -7.59
C GLU A 18 7.61 -25.46 -8.94
N GLN A 19 6.32 -25.54 -9.27
CA GLN A 19 5.73 -25.05 -10.50
C GLN A 19 4.37 -24.38 -10.24
N CYS A 20 4.02 -23.41 -11.06
CA CYS A 20 2.68 -22.83 -11.04
C CYS A 20 1.62 -23.90 -11.35
N PRO A 21 0.61 -24.11 -10.52
CA PRO A 21 -0.41 -25.11 -10.75
C PRO A 21 -1.29 -24.83 -11.98
N ASP A 22 -1.34 -23.54 -12.41
CA ASP A 22 -2.20 -23.13 -13.53
C ASP A 22 -1.48 -23.19 -14.89
N CYS A 23 -0.20 -22.77 -14.96
CA CYS A 23 0.52 -22.66 -16.24
C CYS A 23 1.81 -23.51 -16.31
N GLY A 24 2.20 -24.23 -15.24
CA GLY A 24 3.37 -25.09 -15.18
C GLY A 24 4.72 -24.37 -15.17
N ASN A 25 4.75 -23.03 -15.13
CA ASN A 25 6.00 -22.27 -15.07
C ASN A 25 6.73 -22.55 -13.74
N SER A 26 8.02 -22.88 -13.83
CA SER A 26 8.91 -23.12 -12.68
C SER A 26 9.56 -21.84 -12.15
N GLU A 27 9.53 -20.74 -12.90
CA GLU A 27 10.06 -19.45 -12.45
C GLU A 27 9.01 -18.70 -11.60
N LEU A 28 8.82 -19.14 -10.39
CA LEU A 28 7.92 -18.48 -9.44
C LEU A 28 8.67 -17.40 -8.68
N GLY A 29 8.40 -16.13 -9.01
CA GLY A 29 8.91 -14.96 -8.31
C GLY A 29 7.89 -14.38 -7.32
N GLY A 30 8.38 -13.84 -6.20
CA GLY A 30 7.53 -13.08 -5.28
C GLY A 30 6.97 -11.83 -5.97
N VAL A 31 5.66 -11.61 -5.86
CA VAL A 31 5.03 -10.38 -6.35
C VAL A 31 5.16 -9.30 -5.27
N GLY A 32 6.01 -8.34 -5.52
CA GLY A 32 6.26 -7.21 -4.61
C GLY A 32 7.71 -7.15 -4.13
N TYR A 33 8.06 -5.97 -3.64
CA TYR A 33 9.41 -5.69 -3.14
C TYR A 33 9.37 -5.72 -1.61
N ALA A 34 9.94 -6.76 -1.00
CA ALA A 34 10.17 -6.77 0.44
C ALA A 34 11.26 -5.75 0.80
N THR A 35 11.08 -5.02 1.89
CA THR A 35 12.07 -4.03 2.38
C THR A 35 13.46 -4.66 2.58
N GLU A 36 13.49 -5.91 3.02
CA GLU A 36 14.73 -6.68 3.17
C GLU A 36 15.44 -6.92 1.83
N SER A 37 14.69 -7.32 0.80
CA SER A 37 15.26 -7.59 -0.54
C SER A 37 15.81 -6.32 -1.16
N ILE A 38 15.08 -5.19 -1.04
CA ILE A 38 15.55 -3.88 -1.53
C ILE A 38 16.81 -3.45 -0.79
N SER A 39 16.82 -3.55 0.55
CA SER A 39 17.97 -3.16 1.35
C SER A 39 19.21 -3.95 0.99
N LYS A 40 19.05 -5.27 0.83
CA LYS A 40 20.12 -6.16 0.41
C LYS A 40 20.63 -5.81 -1.00
N TYR A 41 19.72 -5.59 -1.95
CA TYR A 41 20.09 -5.20 -3.30
C TYR A 41 20.90 -3.90 -3.34
N LEU A 42 20.49 -2.89 -2.57
CA LEU A 42 21.23 -1.64 -2.46
C LEU A 42 22.63 -1.81 -1.88
N GLN A 43 22.75 -2.63 -0.83
CA GLN A 43 24.05 -2.92 -0.20
C GLN A 43 25.02 -3.67 -1.12
N ASP A 44 24.49 -4.54 -1.98
CA ASP A 44 25.29 -5.41 -2.83
C ASP A 44 25.61 -4.77 -4.21
N ASN A 45 24.79 -3.82 -4.69
CA ASN A 45 24.85 -3.29 -6.05
C ASN A 45 25.07 -1.78 -6.17
N THR A 46 25.21 -1.06 -5.05
CA THR A 46 25.44 0.39 -5.09
C THR A 46 26.71 0.74 -4.28
N PRO A 47 27.37 1.87 -4.58
CA PRO A 47 28.53 2.34 -3.81
C PRO A 47 28.17 2.90 -2.43
N ILE A 48 26.94 2.72 -1.98
CA ILE A 48 26.46 3.14 -0.67
C ILE A 48 27.02 2.19 0.38
N ASP A 49 27.64 2.72 1.41
CA ASP A 49 28.13 1.92 2.53
C ASP A 49 26.98 1.15 3.20
N ARG A 50 27.24 -0.09 3.61
CA ARG A 50 26.21 -0.94 4.25
C ARG A 50 25.60 -0.28 5.49
N GLY A 51 26.36 0.52 6.21
CA GLY A 51 25.91 1.31 7.36
C GLY A 51 24.98 2.48 7.00
N GLU A 52 24.90 2.87 5.75
CA GLU A 52 24.06 3.97 5.25
C GLU A 52 22.72 3.52 4.63
N VAL A 53 22.43 2.22 4.63
CA VAL A 53 21.13 1.66 4.23
C VAL A 53 20.30 1.33 5.45
N TYR A 54 19.35 2.20 5.77
CA TYR A 54 18.48 2.11 6.94
C TYR A 54 17.16 1.41 6.57
N ARG A 55 16.89 0.28 7.20
CA ARG A 55 15.61 -0.44 7.03
C ARG A 55 14.61 0.00 8.09
N PHE A 56 13.45 0.50 7.65
CA PHE A 56 12.39 1.01 8.50
C PHE A 56 11.09 0.25 8.22
N ASP A 57 10.85 -0.80 8.95
CA ASP A 57 9.65 -1.63 8.88
C ASP A 57 9.21 -2.10 10.27
N SER A 58 8.09 -2.83 10.31
CA SER A 58 7.56 -3.34 11.57
C SER A 58 8.53 -4.28 12.29
N ASP A 59 9.38 -5.01 11.57
CA ASP A 59 10.29 -5.98 12.18
C ASP A 59 11.48 -5.30 12.83
N THR A 60 12.01 -4.25 12.20
CA THR A 60 13.14 -3.48 12.74
C THR A 60 12.75 -2.56 13.90
N THR A 61 11.47 -2.19 14.00
CA THR A 61 10.97 -1.23 15.00
C THR A 61 10.23 -1.86 16.19
N LYS A 62 10.05 -3.18 16.23
CA LYS A 62 9.31 -3.89 17.29
C LYS A 62 9.95 -3.77 18.69
N LYS A 63 11.26 -3.73 18.77
CA LYS A 63 11.96 -3.68 20.06
C LYS A 63 11.83 -2.30 20.68
N LYS A 64 11.59 -2.24 22.00
CA LYS A 64 11.53 -0.98 22.76
C LYS A 64 12.83 -0.19 22.57
N GLY A 65 12.72 1.06 22.12
CA GLY A 65 13.89 1.93 21.86
C GLY A 65 14.47 1.84 20.46
N ALA A 66 14.29 0.75 19.71
CA ALA A 66 14.89 0.57 18.39
C ALA A 66 14.48 1.66 17.38
N LEU A 67 13.23 2.09 17.43
CA LEU A 67 12.74 3.20 16.61
C LEU A 67 13.50 4.50 16.89
N THR A 68 13.71 4.83 18.16
CA THR A 68 14.40 6.07 18.57
C THR A 68 15.85 6.05 18.14
N GLU A 69 16.53 4.92 18.31
CA GLU A 69 17.92 4.73 17.88
C GLU A 69 18.06 4.84 16.37
N LEU A 70 17.16 4.19 15.62
CA LEU A 70 17.15 4.23 14.17
C LEU A 70 16.94 5.66 13.64
N LEU A 71 15.98 6.39 14.19
CA LEU A 71 15.72 7.79 13.84
C LEU A 71 16.90 8.70 14.16
N LYS A 72 17.57 8.47 15.29
CA LYS A 72 18.78 9.19 15.64
C LYS A 72 19.88 8.93 14.61
N SER A 73 20.17 7.67 14.30
CA SER A 73 21.18 7.30 13.30
C SER A 73 20.91 7.91 11.92
N ILE A 74 19.64 7.92 11.47
CA ILE A 74 19.24 8.55 10.21
C ILE A 74 19.46 10.06 10.24
N ASN A 75 19.11 10.75 11.33
CA ASN A 75 19.24 12.21 11.43
C ASN A 75 20.70 12.66 11.56
N ASP A 76 21.52 11.85 12.20
CA ASP A 76 22.97 12.12 12.38
C ASP A 76 23.75 11.85 11.07
N ALA A 77 23.25 10.97 10.21
CA ALA A 77 23.87 10.63 8.94
C ALA A 77 23.95 11.82 7.98
N ASN A 78 25.06 11.92 7.24
CA ASN A 78 25.23 12.92 6.19
C ASN A 78 24.62 12.49 4.86
N GLN A 79 24.63 11.20 4.60
CA GLN A 79 24.05 10.56 3.41
C GLN A 79 23.48 9.20 3.79
N GLY A 80 22.62 8.64 2.95
CA GLY A 80 22.07 7.32 3.14
C GLY A 80 20.75 7.10 2.43
N VAL A 81 20.28 5.87 2.45
CA VAL A 81 19.01 5.45 1.89
C VAL A 81 18.15 4.83 2.99
N ILE A 82 16.93 5.30 3.09
CA ILE A 82 15.94 4.72 4.00
C ILE A 82 15.00 3.86 3.16
N VAL A 83 14.94 2.58 3.47
CA VAL A 83 14.02 1.62 2.82
C VAL A 83 12.93 1.29 3.82
N GLY A 84 11.68 1.49 3.41
CA GLY A 84 10.57 1.19 4.32
C GLY A 84 9.22 1.12 3.64
N THR A 85 8.22 0.85 4.45
CA THR A 85 6.81 0.79 4.04
C THR A 85 6.11 2.13 4.32
N GLN A 86 4.80 2.14 4.20
CA GLN A 86 3.95 3.30 4.55
C GLN A 86 4.17 3.86 5.97
N MET A 87 4.80 3.09 6.87
CA MET A 87 5.16 3.57 8.20
C MET A 87 6.12 4.77 8.16
N LEU A 88 7.00 4.85 7.15
CA LEU A 88 7.88 6.01 6.94
C LEU A 88 7.12 7.31 6.72
N ILE A 89 5.94 7.22 6.12
CA ILE A 89 5.13 8.40 5.77
C ILE A 89 4.40 8.94 6.99
N LYS A 90 4.13 8.08 7.99
CA LYS A 90 3.34 8.42 9.17
C LYS A 90 4.24 8.80 10.36
N GLY A 91 4.24 10.05 10.76
CA GLY A 91 4.75 10.48 12.07
C GLY A 91 6.24 10.83 12.16
N HIS A 92 7.04 10.69 11.10
CA HIS A 92 8.48 10.98 11.17
C HIS A 92 8.89 12.09 10.21
N ASP A 93 9.77 12.96 10.65
CA ASP A 93 10.28 14.09 9.87
C ASP A 93 11.75 13.88 9.53
N PHE A 94 12.07 13.77 8.24
CA PHE A 94 13.43 13.59 7.75
C PHE A 94 13.91 14.90 7.11
N LYS A 95 14.57 15.75 7.91
CA LYS A 95 14.96 17.12 7.53
C LYS A 95 15.87 17.18 6.30
N LYS A 96 16.69 16.15 6.08
CA LYS A 96 17.68 16.11 4.98
C LYS A 96 17.18 15.34 3.75
N LEU A 97 15.89 15.00 3.69
CA LEU A 97 15.32 14.17 2.60
C LEU A 97 15.27 14.96 1.29
N LYS A 98 16.05 14.52 0.30
CA LYS A 98 16.13 15.14 -1.05
C LYS A 98 15.33 14.40 -2.11
N THR A 99 15.30 13.08 -2.01
CA THR A 99 14.63 12.24 -3.03
C THR A 99 13.78 11.17 -2.35
N VAL A 100 12.58 10.99 -2.85
CA VAL A 100 11.71 9.89 -2.45
C VAL A 100 11.37 9.05 -3.68
N ILE A 101 11.51 7.75 -3.56
CA ILE A 101 11.13 6.80 -4.62
C ILE A 101 9.96 5.98 -4.09
N VAL A 102 8.82 6.09 -4.75
CA VAL A 102 7.63 5.27 -4.45
C VAL A 102 7.56 4.15 -5.46
N MET A 103 7.74 2.93 -4.99
CA MET A 103 7.79 1.74 -5.84
C MET A 103 6.42 1.07 -5.91
N ASN A 104 6.10 0.54 -7.11
CA ASN A 104 4.96 -0.33 -7.35
C ASN A 104 3.60 0.24 -6.89
N ILE A 105 3.22 1.39 -7.45
CA ILE A 105 1.90 1.98 -7.16
C ILE A 105 0.76 1.31 -7.95
N ASP A 106 1.07 0.43 -8.88
CA ASP A 106 0.12 -0.15 -9.84
C ASP A 106 -1.01 -0.92 -9.15
N SER A 107 -0.71 -1.58 -8.03
CA SER A 107 -1.72 -2.26 -7.22
C SER A 107 -2.81 -1.31 -6.67
N GLY A 108 -2.46 -0.07 -6.39
CA GLY A 108 -3.43 0.96 -6.00
C GLY A 108 -4.20 1.53 -7.19
N LEU A 109 -3.54 1.67 -8.36
CA LEU A 109 -4.17 2.18 -9.58
C LEU A 109 -5.20 1.20 -10.18
N THR A 110 -4.94 -0.11 -10.07
CA THR A 110 -5.77 -1.18 -10.67
C THR A 110 -6.65 -1.90 -9.66
N SER A 111 -6.71 -1.41 -8.43
CA SER A 111 -7.51 -2.03 -7.38
C SER A 111 -9.01 -1.88 -7.62
N ILE A 112 -9.73 -2.96 -7.38
CA ILE A 112 -11.21 -2.95 -7.35
C ILE A 112 -11.79 -2.32 -6.08
N ASN A 113 -10.93 -2.03 -5.09
CA ASN A 113 -11.37 -1.36 -3.86
C ASN A 113 -11.66 0.13 -4.16
N PRO A 114 -12.87 0.62 -3.90
CA PRO A 114 -13.25 2.01 -4.18
C PRO A 114 -12.39 3.07 -3.47
N SER A 115 -11.78 2.74 -2.33
CA SER A 115 -10.91 3.67 -1.59
C SER A 115 -9.45 3.64 -2.04
N ALA A 116 -9.03 2.68 -2.86
CA ALA A 116 -7.62 2.49 -3.18
C ALA A 116 -6.96 3.69 -3.86
N LEU A 117 -7.66 4.34 -4.80
CA LEU A 117 -7.15 5.56 -5.45
C LEU A 117 -7.06 6.74 -4.49
N GLU A 118 -8.00 6.87 -3.57
CA GLU A 118 -7.98 7.90 -2.52
C GLU A 118 -6.80 7.68 -1.57
N ASP A 119 -6.64 6.46 -1.08
CA ASP A 119 -5.53 6.07 -0.20
C ASP A 119 -4.18 6.32 -0.89
N LEU A 120 -4.04 5.94 -2.15
CA LEU A 120 -2.85 6.18 -2.95
C LEU A 120 -2.58 7.67 -3.13
N GLY A 121 -3.62 8.47 -3.44
CA GLY A 121 -3.50 9.91 -3.58
C GLY A 121 -3.05 10.59 -2.30
N GLN A 122 -3.66 10.24 -1.17
CA GLN A 122 -3.27 10.73 0.15
C GLN A 122 -1.79 10.39 0.46
N GLN A 123 -1.37 9.16 0.18
CA GLN A 123 0.01 8.73 0.40
C GLN A 123 1.00 9.53 -0.46
N LEU A 124 0.74 9.69 -1.75
CA LEU A 124 1.63 10.42 -2.65
C LEU A 124 1.73 11.90 -2.29
N ILE A 125 0.64 12.52 -1.87
CA ILE A 125 0.63 13.91 -1.40
C ILE A 125 1.37 14.05 -0.07
N GLN A 126 1.19 13.12 0.87
CA GLN A 126 1.94 13.13 2.13
C GLN A 126 3.45 13.00 1.89
N VAL A 127 3.85 12.11 0.98
CA VAL A 127 5.25 11.97 0.56
C VAL A 127 5.78 13.27 -0.05
N SER A 128 5.02 13.86 -0.96
CA SER A 128 5.41 15.14 -1.61
C SER A 128 5.55 16.29 -0.62
N GLY A 129 4.65 16.36 0.36
CA GLY A 129 4.70 17.39 1.41
C GLY A 129 5.84 17.21 2.44
N ARG A 130 6.46 16.02 2.50
CA ARG A 130 7.63 15.77 3.36
C ARG A 130 8.95 15.98 2.64
N ALA A 131 8.96 15.75 1.33
CA ALA A 131 10.08 16.05 0.47
C ALA A 131 10.13 17.60 0.27
N GLY A 132 11.21 18.27 0.69
CA GLY A 132 11.43 19.70 0.37
C GLY A 132 11.04 20.71 1.45
N ARG A 133 10.89 20.33 2.71
CA ARG A 133 10.55 21.27 3.80
C ARG A 133 11.64 22.30 4.17
N LEU A 134 12.88 22.11 3.72
CA LEU A 134 13.99 23.01 4.00
C LEU A 134 14.59 23.52 2.67
N ASP A 135 13.91 24.45 1.98
CA ASP A 135 14.43 25.19 0.80
C ASP A 135 15.13 24.36 -0.30
N THR A 136 15.13 23.06 -0.20
CA THR A 136 15.71 22.16 -1.20
C THR A 136 14.59 21.62 -2.07
N LYS A 137 14.71 21.79 -3.39
CA LYS A 137 13.84 21.15 -4.37
C LYS A 137 13.96 19.63 -4.23
N ALA A 138 13.07 19.03 -3.45
CA ALA A 138 13.03 17.59 -3.34
C ALA A 138 12.29 16.98 -4.53
N VAL A 139 12.75 15.81 -4.94
CA VAL A 139 12.21 15.07 -6.08
C VAL A 139 11.45 13.85 -5.57
N VAL A 140 10.23 13.66 -6.07
CA VAL A 140 9.47 12.43 -5.85
C VAL A 140 9.39 11.66 -7.17
N LEU A 141 9.99 10.49 -7.18
CA LEU A 141 9.95 9.56 -8.30
C LEU A 141 8.91 8.47 -8.02
N VAL A 142 8.07 8.20 -8.97
CA VAL A 142 7.00 7.19 -8.85
C VAL A 142 7.19 6.12 -9.91
N GLN A 143 7.39 4.87 -9.48
CA GLN A 143 7.50 3.74 -10.37
C GLN A 143 6.11 3.19 -10.70
N THR A 144 5.77 3.16 -12.00
CA THR A 144 4.50 2.64 -12.49
C THR A 144 4.62 2.17 -13.94
N ARG A 145 3.77 1.21 -14.32
CA ARG A 145 3.56 0.78 -15.71
C ARG A 145 2.54 1.67 -16.44
N TYR A 146 1.85 2.54 -15.71
CA TYR A 146 0.77 3.40 -16.23
C TYR A 146 1.10 4.89 -16.04
N PRO A 147 2.19 5.42 -16.64
CA PRO A 147 2.63 6.80 -16.41
C PRO A 147 1.61 7.84 -16.89
N ASP A 148 0.79 7.46 -17.86
CA ASP A 148 -0.26 8.31 -18.44
C ASP A 148 -1.62 8.18 -17.76
N HIS A 149 -1.72 7.43 -16.67
CA HIS A 149 -2.98 7.28 -15.94
C HIS A 149 -3.54 8.65 -15.54
N PRO A 150 -4.85 8.93 -15.79
CA PRO A 150 -5.48 10.24 -15.52
C PRO A 150 -5.27 10.72 -14.08
N PHE A 151 -5.30 9.80 -13.13
CA PHE A 151 -5.00 10.03 -11.72
C PHE A 151 -3.62 10.67 -11.50
N LEU A 152 -2.57 10.13 -12.13
CA LEU A 152 -1.20 10.65 -11.98
C LEU A 152 -1.03 12.03 -12.65
N LYS A 153 -1.68 12.24 -13.80
CA LYS A 153 -1.68 13.56 -14.48
C LYS A 153 -2.30 14.64 -13.59
N LYS A 154 -3.36 14.31 -12.86
CA LYS A 154 -4.02 15.23 -11.92
C LYS A 154 -3.19 15.50 -10.68
N LEU A 155 -2.54 14.48 -10.12
CA LEU A 155 -1.65 14.66 -8.98
C LEU A 155 -0.43 15.55 -9.28
N LYS A 156 0.08 15.56 -10.51
CA LYS A 156 1.16 16.45 -10.93
C LYS A 156 0.80 17.93 -10.81
N SER A 157 -0.48 18.30 -10.86
CA SER A 157 -0.92 19.68 -10.67
C SER A 157 -0.83 20.19 -9.22
N GLY A 158 -0.44 19.33 -8.28
CA GLY A 158 0.11 19.73 -7.00
C GLY A 158 -0.87 19.91 -5.85
N THR A 159 -2.19 19.76 -6.03
CA THR A 159 -3.15 19.95 -4.94
C THR A 159 -4.11 18.77 -4.80
N TYR A 160 -4.41 18.42 -3.55
CA TYR A 160 -5.33 17.32 -3.21
C TYR A 160 -6.79 17.64 -3.62
N MET A 161 -7.22 18.89 -3.49
CA MET A 161 -8.64 19.26 -3.68
C MET A 161 -9.19 18.94 -5.07
N PRO A 162 -8.56 19.32 -6.20
CA PRO A 162 -9.06 18.97 -7.52
C PRO A 162 -9.17 17.46 -7.72
N PHE A 163 -8.20 16.70 -7.23
CA PHE A 163 -8.21 15.24 -7.26
C PHE A 163 -9.39 14.66 -6.46
N ALA A 164 -9.62 15.15 -5.23
CA ALA A 164 -10.71 14.70 -4.37
C ALA A 164 -12.08 15.01 -4.98
N MET A 165 -12.25 16.18 -5.57
CA MET A 165 -13.49 16.58 -6.24
C MET A 165 -13.80 15.70 -7.46
N ASP A 166 -12.78 15.34 -8.23
CA ASP A 166 -12.95 14.42 -9.35
C ASP A 166 -13.36 13.01 -8.89
N LEU A 167 -12.73 12.49 -7.83
CA LEU A 167 -13.14 11.21 -7.22
C LEU A 167 -14.58 11.25 -6.73
N LEU A 168 -14.98 12.33 -6.07
CA LEU A 168 -16.37 12.48 -5.62
C LEU A 168 -17.35 12.52 -6.78
N THR A 169 -16.97 13.20 -7.87
CA THR A 169 -17.80 13.25 -9.08
C THR A 169 -17.98 11.86 -9.69
N GLU A 170 -16.90 11.10 -9.76
CA GLU A 170 -16.94 9.73 -10.29
C GLU A 170 -17.77 8.80 -9.39
N ARG A 171 -17.57 8.89 -8.06
CA ARG A 171 -18.39 8.15 -7.08
C ARG A 171 -19.88 8.46 -7.18
N LYS A 172 -20.23 9.73 -7.43
CA LYS A 172 -21.62 10.14 -7.63
C LYS A 172 -22.23 9.48 -8.86
N LYS A 173 -21.51 9.45 -9.98
CA LYS A 173 -21.97 8.80 -11.22
C LYS A 173 -22.17 7.29 -11.04
N GLN A 174 -21.32 6.66 -10.23
CA GLN A 174 -21.32 5.22 -10.00
C GLN A 174 -22.16 4.80 -8.77
N SER A 175 -22.89 5.71 -8.16
CA SER A 175 -23.63 5.46 -6.91
C SER A 175 -22.77 4.78 -5.84
N GLN A 176 -21.58 5.33 -5.60
CA GLN A 176 -20.65 4.87 -4.57
C GLN A 176 -20.67 5.80 -3.34
N PRO A 177 -20.20 5.35 -2.17
CA PRO A 177 -20.07 6.19 -1.00
C PRO A 177 -19.27 7.48 -1.29
N PRO A 178 -19.69 8.65 -0.78
CA PRO A 178 -20.75 8.91 0.20
C PRO A 178 -22.15 9.06 -0.39
N TYR A 179 -22.35 8.89 -1.68
CA TYR A 179 -23.64 9.09 -2.36
C TYR A 179 -24.58 7.88 -2.28
N ALA A 180 -24.06 6.73 -1.88
CA ALA A 180 -24.83 5.53 -1.59
C ALA A 180 -24.17 4.77 -0.44
N TYR A 181 -24.96 3.96 0.25
CA TYR A 181 -24.45 3.04 1.26
C TYR A 181 -24.00 1.74 0.60
N GLN A 182 -22.82 1.26 0.97
CA GLN A 182 -22.29 0.00 0.51
C GLN A 182 -21.78 -0.82 1.69
N ALA A 183 -22.04 -2.12 1.68
CA ALA A 183 -21.52 -3.07 2.64
C ALA A 183 -20.80 -4.21 1.90
N LEU A 184 -19.53 -4.44 2.24
CA LEU A 184 -18.76 -5.55 1.72
C LEU A 184 -18.80 -6.71 2.73
N LEU A 185 -19.49 -7.78 2.38
CA LEU A 185 -19.52 -9.00 3.16
C LEU A 185 -18.44 -9.97 2.67
N LYS A 186 -17.57 -10.38 3.59
CA LYS A 186 -16.52 -11.35 3.32
C LYS A 186 -16.75 -12.60 4.16
N SER A 187 -16.69 -13.76 3.52
CA SER A 187 -16.72 -15.05 4.20
C SER A 187 -15.40 -15.79 3.94
N SER A 188 -14.88 -16.46 4.96
CA SER A 188 -13.65 -17.25 4.86
C SER A 188 -13.87 -18.59 5.54
N SER A 189 -13.64 -19.69 4.83
CA SER A 189 -13.72 -21.05 5.33
C SER A 189 -12.80 -21.95 4.51
N THR A 190 -12.32 -23.02 5.11
CA THR A 190 -11.57 -24.08 4.40
C THR A 190 -12.47 -24.89 3.45
N VAL A 191 -13.79 -24.79 3.59
CA VAL A 191 -14.78 -25.49 2.76
C VAL A 191 -15.54 -24.44 1.94
N ILE A 192 -15.32 -24.42 0.63
CA ILE A 192 -15.93 -23.46 -0.31
C ILE A 192 -17.45 -23.45 -0.19
N GLN A 193 -18.11 -24.61 -0.10
CA GLN A 193 -19.56 -24.72 -0.02
C GLN A 193 -20.15 -23.98 1.20
N LYS A 194 -19.45 -23.96 2.34
CA LYS A 194 -19.90 -23.19 3.51
C LYS A 194 -19.90 -21.70 3.25
N ASN A 195 -18.91 -21.19 2.50
CA ASN A 195 -18.86 -19.79 2.11
C ASN A 195 -20.00 -19.42 1.17
N ILE A 196 -20.27 -20.27 0.16
CA ILE A 196 -21.35 -20.07 -0.80
C ILE A 196 -22.70 -20.03 -0.06
N ASN A 197 -22.98 -21.04 0.74
CA ASN A 197 -24.24 -21.14 1.48
C ASN A 197 -24.48 -19.94 2.41
N PHE A 198 -23.41 -19.47 3.08
CA PHE A 198 -23.48 -18.29 3.94
C PHE A 198 -23.79 -17.01 3.16
N LEU A 199 -23.11 -16.78 2.04
CA LEU A 199 -23.32 -15.59 1.21
C LEU A 199 -24.71 -15.61 0.56
N GLU A 200 -25.19 -16.78 0.10
CA GLU A 200 -26.54 -16.93 -0.45
C GLU A 200 -27.63 -16.68 0.61
N ALA A 201 -27.43 -17.16 1.83
CA ALA A 201 -28.37 -16.89 2.92
C ALA A 201 -28.47 -15.39 3.24
N ILE A 202 -27.34 -14.67 3.24
CA ILE A 202 -27.33 -13.21 3.45
C ILE A 202 -28.00 -12.49 2.27
N LEU A 203 -27.74 -12.90 1.03
CA LEU A 203 -28.39 -12.33 -0.15
C LEU A 203 -29.90 -12.45 -0.08
N LYS A 204 -30.42 -13.62 0.30
CA LYS A 204 -31.86 -13.83 0.49
C LYS A 204 -32.42 -12.90 1.56
N LEU A 205 -31.75 -12.76 2.70
CA LEU A 205 -32.18 -11.84 3.78
C LEU A 205 -32.15 -10.37 3.32
N SER A 206 -31.12 -9.96 2.58
CA SER A 206 -31.01 -8.58 2.09
C SER A 206 -32.12 -8.22 1.09
N LEU A 207 -32.51 -9.14 0.23
CA LEU A 207 -33.60 -8.94 -0.73
C LEU A 207 -34.97 -8.81 -0.06
N ILE A 208 -35.17 -9.42 1.12
CA ILE A 208 -36.42 -9.32 1.89
C ILE A 208 -36.51 -7.96 2.63
N HIS A 209 -35.36 -7.35 2.99
CA HIS A 209 -35.32 -6.14 3.82
C HIS A 209 -35.04 -4.84 3.05
N ILE A 210 -34.88 -4.88 1.71
CA ILE A 210 -34.69 -3.69 0.87
C ILE A 210 -36.03 -2.99 0.53
N SER A 211 -37.18 -3.55 0.90
CA SER A 211 -38.46 -2.90 0.76
C SER A 211 -38.66 -1.86 1.87
N GLU A 212 -38.35 -0.61 1.57
CA GLU A 212 -38.57 0.64 2.28
C GLU A 212 -37.58 1.01 3.40
N PRO A 213 -36.87 2.15 3.26
CA PRO A 213 -36.23 2.79 4.40
C PRO A 213 -37.33 3.32 5.33
N THR A 214 -37.57 2.66 6.45
CA THR A 214 -38.37 3.23 7.54
C THR A 214 -37.71 4.54 7.97
N ARG A 215 -38.29 5.66 7.57
CA ARG A 215 -38.06 6.94 8.22
C ARG A 215 -38.56 6.78 9.65
N GLN A 216 -37.67 6.63 10.59
CA GLN A 216 -38.01 6.87 11.97
C GLN A 216 -38.12 8.38 12.19
N PRO A 217 -39.16 8.83 12.97
CA PRO A 217 -39.40 10.24 13.22
C PRO A 217 -38.34 10.91 14.06
#